data_433baab5ffb2af7c2c7ae6360ffa2102
#
_entry.id   433baab5ffb2af7c2c7ae6360ffa2102
#
_cell.length_a   1.000
_cell.length_b   1.000
_cell.length_c   1.000
_cell.angle_alpha   90.00
_cell.angle_beta   90.00
_cell.angle_gamma   90.00
#
_symmetry.space_group_name_H-M   'P 1'
#
loop_
_entity.id
_entity.type
_entity.pdbx_description
1 polymer ?
#
loop_
_entity_poly.entity_id
_entity_poly.type
_entity_poly.pdbx_seq_one_letter_code
_entity_poly.pdbx_strand_id
1 'polypeptide(L)'
;MAALLTCEKNNMTAFFHFLLALAVILALAWLVSYDRQKIRIRYILQLIIIEIALAFFFLHAESGLWLVKNISGFFASLLGFAAEGTNFVFGGMSEKGLAFIFLGVLCPIVFISALIGILQHWRILPIFIRVIGTLLSKVNGMGKLESFNAVSSLILGQSENFIAYKGVLGDLSSRRLFTMAATAMSTVSLSIVGAYMTMLDAKYVVAALILNMFSTFIVLSVINPTRPGSEQEIKLEKLHESQSFFEMLGEYILAGFKVAMIILA
;
A
#
# COMPACT_ATOMS: atom_id res chain seq x y z
N MET A 1 5.90 -24.16 -34.90
CA MET A 1 5.64 -25.29 -33.99
C MET A 1 6.63 -25.34 -32.82
N ALA A 2 7.93 -25.25 -33.01
CA ALA A 2 8.93 -25.19 -31.92
C ALA A 2 8.78 -23.98 -30.98
N ALA A 3 8.46 -22.78 -31.48
CA ALA A 3 8.24 -21.58 -30.69
C ALA A 3 6.97 -21.64 -29.80
N LEU A 4 5.94 -22.36 -30.23
CA LEU A 4 4.73 -22.61 -29.41
C LEU A 4 5.02 -23.58 -28.27
N LEU A 5 5.81 -24.63 -28.50
CA LEU A 5 6.22 -25.61 -27.51
C LEU A 5 7.17 -25.01 -26.44
N THR A 6 8.01 -24.06 -26.81
CA THR A 6 8.89 -23.34 -25.87
C THR A 6 8.10 -22.33 -25.01
N CYS A 7 7.06 -21.69 -25.54
CA CYS A 7 6.19 -20.78 -24.80
C CYS A 7 5.34 -21.55 -23.76
N GLU A 8 4.81 -22.71 -24.13
CA GLU A 8 4.01 -23.58 -23.24
C GLU A 8 4.87 -24.18 -22.12
N LYS A 9 6.10 -24.59 -22.43
CA LYS A 9 7.07 -25.11 -21.45
C LYS A 9 7.49 -24.02 -20.44
N ASN A 10 7.65 -22.76 -20.89
CA ASN A 10 7.94 -21.64 -20.00
C ASN A 10 6.77 -21.34 -19.04
N ASN A 11 5.53 -21.44 -19.49
CA ASN A 11 4.36 -21.20 -18.65
C ASN A 11 4.20 -22.29 -17.57
N MET A 12 4.45 -23.56 -17.91
CA MET A 12 4.42 -24.65 -16.92
C MET A 12 5.53 -24.51 -15.86
N THR A 13 6.74 -24.19 -16.25
CA THR A 13 7.84 -23.98 -15.30
C THR A 13 7.58 -22.77 -14.39
N ALA A 14 7.06 -21.67 -14.94
CA ALA A 14 6.67 -20.50 -14.15
C ALA A 14 5.58 -20.84 -13.10
N PHE A 15 4.59 -21.66 -13.49
CA PHE A 15 3.54 -22.12 -12.58
C PHE A 15 4.09 -22.99 -11.44
N PHE A 16 4.99 -23.92 -11.73
CA PHE A 16 5.66 -24.74 -10.70
C PHE A 16 6.51 -23.90 -9.77
N HIS A 17 7.25 -22.92 -10.27
CA HIS A 17 8.02 -21.99 -9.44
C HIS A 17 7.12 -21.17 -8.53
N PHE A 18 5.98 -20.69 -9.03
CA PHE A 18 4.98 -19.99 -8.21
C PHE A 18 4.45 -20.87 -7.08
N LEU A 19 4.05 -22.11 -7.39
CA LEU A 19 3.55 -23.05 -6.36
C LEU A 19 4.64 -23.37 -5.32
N LEU A 20 5.86 -23.58 -5.77
CA LEU A 20 6.99 -23.83 -4.87
C LEU A 20 7.27 -22.64 -3.97
N ALA A 21 7.32 -21.42 -4.53
CA ALA A 21 7.52 -20.20 -3.75
C ALA A 21 6.40 -19.99 -2.71
N LEU A 22 5.14 -20.17 -3.12
CA LEU A 22 3.99 -20.09 -2.23
C LEU A 22 4.08 -21.12 -1.11
N ALA A 23 4.41 -22.37 -1.43
CA ALA A 23 4.56 -23.45 -0.44
C ALA A 23 5.70 -23.14 0.55
N VAL A 24 6.83 -22.64 0.08
CA VAL A 24 7.98 -22.26 0.94
C VAL A 24 7.59 -21.09 1.87
N ILE A 25 6.95 -20.04 1.34
CA ILE A 25 6.51 -18.89 2.15
C ILE A 25 5.49 -19.33 3.21
N LEU A 26 4.50 -20.13 2.84
CA LEU A 26 3.51 -20.63 3.79
C LEU A 26 4.11 -21.59 4.83
N ALA A 27 5.08 -22.41 4.45
CA ALA A 27 5.80 -23.28 5.38
C ALA A 27 6.64 -22.46 6.38
N LEU A 28 7.36 -21.44 5.93
CA LEU A 28 8.09 -20.53 6.81
C LEU A 28 7.14 -19.77 7.74
N ALA A 29 6.03 -19.26 7.23
CA ALA A 29 5.01 -18.59 8.03
C ALA A 29 4.41 -19.54 9.09
N TRP A 30 4.19 -20.80 8.74
CA TRP A 30 3.69 -21.81 9.65
C TRP A 30 4.72 -22.16 10.74
N LEU A 31 5.99 -22.22 10.42
CA LEU A 31 7.07 -22.45 11.41
C LEU A 31 7.11 -21.36 12.49
N VAL A 32 6.89 -20.12 12.10
CA VAL A 32 6.92 -18.93 12.99
C VAL A 32 5.54 -18.63 13.59
N SER A 33 4.50 -19.41 13.25
CA SER A 33 3.13 -19.18 13.69
C SER A 33 2.96 -19.22 15.21
N TYR A 34 2.29 -18.20 15.75
CA TYR A 34 1.97 -18.10 17.20
C TYR A 34 1.00 -19.19 17.69
N ASP A 35 0.08 -19.64 16.82
CA ASP A 35 -0.94 -20.62 17.21
C ASP A 35 -1.41 -21.41 15.98
N ARG A 36 -0.71 -22.49 15.70
CA ARG A 36 -0.96 -23.35 14.52
C ARG A 36 -2.36 -23.94 14.46
N GLN A 37 -2.99 -24.15 15.64
CA GLN A 37 -4.33 -24.77 15.71
C GLN A 37 -5.45 -23.79 15.35
N LYS A 38 -5.19 -22.48 15.42
CA LYS A 38 -6.17 -21.44 15.10
C LYS A 38 -6.08 -20.95 13.66
N ILE A 39 -5.19 -21.52 12.84
CA ILE A 39 -5.06 -21.17 11.42
C ILE A 39 -6.35 -21.53 10.69
N ARG A 40 -6.95 -20.56 10.02
CA ARG A 40 -8.21 -20.69 9.30
C ARG A 40 -7.95 -20.88 7.81
N ILE A 41 -7.71 -22.09 7.38
CA ILE A 41 -7.38 -22.46 5.99
C ILE A 41 -8.40 -21.90 5.00
N ARG A 42 -9.69 -21.84 5.36
CA ARG A 42 -10.75 -21.31 4.51
C ARG A 42 -10.48 -19.86 4.09
N TYR A 43 -10.08 -18.99 5.04
CA TYR A 43 -9.78 -17.59 4.72
C TYR A 43 -8.50 -17.44 3.91
N ILE A 44 -7.50 -18.27 4.17
CA ILE A 44 -6.24 -18.27 3.40
C ILE A 44 -6.53 -18.66 1.94
N LEU A 45 -7.29 -19.72 1.71
CA LEU A 45 -7.69 -20.13 0.36
C LEU A 45 -8.54 -19.04 -0.32
N GLN A 46 -9.47 -18.43 0.39
CA GLN A 46 -10.27 -17.32 -0.11
C GLN A 46 -9.39 -16.14 -0.55
N LEU A 47 -8.42 -15.75 0.28
CA LEU A 47 -7.50 -14.65 -0.03
C LEU A 47 -6.60 -14.98 -1.22
N ILE A 48 -6.08 -16.20 -1.32
CA ILE A 48 -5.27 -16.67 -2.48
C ILE A 48 -6.10 -16.60 -3.77
N ILE A 49 -7.35 -17.09 -3.74
CA ILE A 49 -8.24 -17.07 -4.91
C ILE A 49 -8.51 -15.61 -5.32
N ILE A 50 -8.78 -14.72 -4.35
CA ILE A 50 -9.02 -13.31 -4.62
C ILE A 50 -7.77 -12.65 -5.18
N GLU A 51 -6.59 -12.92 -4.63
CA GLU A 51 -5.33 -12.37 -5.10
C GLU A 51 -5.03 -12.79 -6.55
N ILE A 52 -5.22 -14.08 -6.88
CA ILE A 52 -5.07 -14.58 -8.25
C ILE A 52 -6.11 -13.94 -9.19
N ALA A 53 -7.36 -13.83 -8.75
CA ALA A 53 -8.43 -13.19 -9.54
C ALA A 53 -8.13 -11.70 -9.79
N LEU A 54 -7.63 -10.98 -8.78
CA LEU A 54 -7.22 -9.59 -8.90
C LEU A 54 -5.99 -9.44 -9.81
N ALA A 55 -5.01 -10.32 -9.69
CA ALA A 55 -3.83 -10.33 -10.57
C ALA A 55 -4.26 -10.52 -12.04
N PHE A 56 -5.13 -11.49 -12.31
CA PHE A 56 -5.69 -11.69 -13.65
C PHE A 56 -6.49 -10.48 -14.12
N PHE A 57 -7.34 -9.92 -13.26
CA PHE A 57 -8.15 -8.74 -13.55
C PHE A 57 -7.28 -7.54 -13.93
N PHE A 58 -6.28 -7.18 -13.12
CA PHE A 58 -5.46 -5.99 -13.35
C PHE A 58 -4.49 -6.14 -14.53
N LEU A 59 -4.04 -7.37 -14.83
CA LEU A 59 -3.01 -7.57 -15.85
C LEU A 59 -3.56 -8.06 -17.20
N HIS A 60 -4.77 -8.65 -17.25
CA HIS A 60 -5.30 -9.30 -18.46
C HIS A 60 -6.72 -8.85 -18.84
N ALA A 61 -7.60 -8.54 -17.87
CA ALA A 61 -8.96 -8.14 -18.19
C ALA A 61 -9.03 -6.71 -18.74
N GLU A 62 -9.77 -6.46 -19.81
CA GLU A 62 -9.91 -5.14 -20.42
C GLU A 62 -10.36 -4.06 -19.43
N SER A 63 -11.35 -4.38 -18.58
CA SER A 63 -11.85 -3.48 -17.53
C SER A 63 -10.79 -3.21 -16.45
N GLY A 64 -9.99 -4.21 -16.09
CA GLY A 64 -8.88 -4.06 -15.15
C GLY A 64 -7.76 -3.20 -15.74
N LEU A 65 -7.37 -3.47 -16.97
CA LEU A 65 -6.39 -2.66 -17.70
C LEU A 65 -6.86 -1.21 -17.87
N TRP A 66 -8.15 -0.99 -18.16
CA TRP A 66 -8.74 0.34 -18.22
C TRP A 66 -8.64 1.05 -16.87
N LEU A 67 -8.99 0.38 -15.78
CA LEU A 67 -8.89 0.93 -14.43
C LEU A 67 -7.46 1.31 -14.07
N VAL A 68 -6.51 0.39 -14.30
CA VAL A 68 -5.09 0.62 -14.04
C VAL A 68 -4.57 1.77 -14.88
N LYS A 69 -4.95 1.85 -16.17
CA LYS A 69 -4.59 2.96 -17.05
C LYS A 69 -5.10 4.32 -16.54
N ASN A 70 -6.34 4.37 -16.04
CA ASN A 70 -6.89 5.62 -15.50
C ASN A 70 -6.18 6.03 -14.20
N ILE A 71 -5.94 5.08 -13.29
CA ILE A 71 -5.18 5.34 -12.05
C ILE A 71 -3.76 5.81 -12.40
N SER A 72 -3.07 5.12 -13.31
CA SER A 72 -1.74 5.51 -13.76
C SER A 72 -1.73 6.88 -14.44
N GLY A 73 -2.74 7.16 -15.27
CA GLY A 73 -2.90 8.47 -15.93
C GLY A 73 -3.13 9.60 -14.93
N PHE A 74 -3.93 9.35 -13.88
CA PHE A 74 -4.11 10.30 -12.78
C PHE A 74 -2.77 10.58 -12.06
N PHE A 75 -2.01 9.54 -11.73
CA PHE A 75 -0.68 9.71 -11.14
C PHE A 75 0.30 10.44 -12.06
N ALA A 76 0.29 10.12 -13.35
CA ALA A 76 1.12 10.81 -14.34
C ALA A 76 0.81 12.32 -14.41
N SER A 77 -0.48 12.69 -14.32
CA SER A 77 -0.89 14.09 -14.25
C SER A 77 -0.40 14.77 -12.96
N LEU A 78 -0.49 14.08 -11.81
CA LEU A 78 0.02 14.60 -10.54
C LEU A 78 1.54 14.81 -10.58
N LEU A 79 2.28 13.86 -11.17
CA LEU A 79 3.72 13.97 -11.37
C LEU A 79 4.08 15.10 -12.34
N GLY A 80 3.24 15.36 -13.35
CA GLY A 80 3.36 16.50 -14.24
C GLY A 80 3.28 17.83 -13.48
N PHE A 81 2.28 18.01 -12.61
CA PHE A 81 2.18 19.20 -11.75
C PHE A 81 3.37 19.33 -10.79
N ALA A 82 3.85 18.22 -10.23
CA ALA A 82 5.05 18.23 -9.39
C ALA A 82 6.29 18.68 -10.17
N ALA A 83 6.42 18.21 -11.43
CA ALA A 83 7.52 18.59 -12.31
C ALA A 83 7.47 20.09 -12.68
N GLU A 84 6.28 20.64 -12.98
CA GLU A 84 6.11 22.08 -13.22
C GLU A 84 6.54 22.90 -12.00
N GLY A 85 6.11 22.53 -10.79
CA GLY A 85 6.54 23.18 -9.55
C GLY A 85 8.06 23.06 -9.33
N THR A 86 8.64 21.89 -9.59
CA THR A 86 10.09 21.67 -9.51
C THR A 86 10.85 22.55 -10.50
N ASN A 87 10.38 22.63 -11.75
CA ASN A 87 10.99 23.46 -12.79
C ASN A 87 10.88 24.96 -12.45
N PHE A 88 9.76 25.39 -11.86
CA PHE A 88 9.60 26.76 -11.40
C PHE A 88 10.66 27.15 -10.36
N VAL A 89 10.93 26.26 -9.38
CA VAL A 89 11.89 26.52 -8.30
C VAL A 89 13.35 26.39 -8.79
N PHE A 90 13.65 25.38 -9.60
CA PHE A 90 15.02 25.00 -10.00
C PHE A 90 15.39 25.42 -11.42
N GLY A 91 14.56 26.22 -12.10
CA GLY A 91 14.89 26.85 -13.38
C GLY A 91 15.18 25.89 -14.52
N GLY A 92 14.44 24.79 -14.65
CA GLY A 92 14.61 23.82 -15.74
C GLY A 92 15.85 22.93 -15.61
N MET A 93 16.48 22.84 -14.44
CA MET A 93 17.60 21.90 -14.19
C MET A 93 17.19 20.46 -14.41
N SER A 94 15.94 20.13 -14.12
CA SER A 94 15.36 18.79 -14.33
C SER A 94 15.33 18.42 -15.81
N GLU A 95 14.97 19.35 -16.69
CA GLU A 95 14.93 19.14 -18.15
C GLU A 95 16.31 18.91 -18.75
N LYS A 96 17.36 19.46 -18.14
CA LYS A 96 18.75 19.25 -18.54
C LYS A 96 19.36 17.95 -17.98
N GLY A 97 18.56 17.13 -17.29
CA GLY A 97 19.00 15.89 -16.66
C GLY A 97 19.94 16.10 -15.47
N LEU A 98 20.05 17.33 -14.95
CA LEU A 98 20.85 17.62 -13.77
C LEU A 98 20.10 17.18 -12.51
N ALA A 99 20.81 16.48 -11.61
CA ALA A 99 20.24 15.99 -10.36
C ALA A 99 18.91 15.19 -10.56
N PHE A 100 18.85 14.34 -11.59
CA PHE A 100 17.65 13.63 -12.02
C PHE A 100 16.91 12.94 -10.88
N ILE A 101 17.63 12.22 -10.01
CA ILE A 101 17.01 11.51 -8.86
C ILE A 101 16.39 12.51 -7.89
N PHE A 102 17.10 13.60 -7.55
CA PHE A 102 16.58 14.58 -6.60
C PHE A 102 15.36 15.32 -7.16
N LEU A 103 15.47 15.86 -8.37
CA LEU A 103 14.43 16.70 -8.97
C LEU A 103 13.26 15.88 -9.53
N GLY A 104 13.56 14.75 -10.19
CA GLY A 104 12.55 13.93 -10.87
C GLY A 104 11.89 12.87 -10.00
N VAL A 105 12.53 12.47 -8.89
CA VAL A 105 12.03 11.39 -8.03
C VAL A 105 11.69 11.90 -6.63
N LEU A 106 12.60 12.63 -5.97
CA LEU A 106 12.40 13.01 -4.58
C LEU A 106 11.51 14.24 -4.41
N CYS A 107 11.59 15.26 -5.28
CA CYS A 107 10.69 16.41 -5.22
C CYS A 107 9.21 16.05 -5.38
N PRO A 108 8.79 15.14 -6.28
CA PRO A 108 7.42 14.63 -6.33
C PRO A 108 6.92 14.01 -5.03
N ILE A 109 7.77 13.40 -4.20
CA ILE A 109 7.37 12.86 -2.90
C ILE A 109 6.85 13.98 -1.99
N VAL A 110 7.52 15.13 -1.99
CA VAL A 110 7.09 16.30 -1.19
C VAL A 110 5.74 16.82 -1.67
N PHE A 111 5.55 16.92 -2.99
CA PHE A 111 4.28 17.35 -3.58
C PHE A 111 3.13 16.40 -3.23
N ILE A 112 3.33 15.10 -3.40
CA ILE A 112 2.29 14.09 -3.08
C ILE A 112 1.99 14.09 -1.58
N SER A 113 2.99 14.27 -0.71
CA SER A 113 2.77 14.40 0.73
C SER A 113 1.89 15.61 1.06
N ALA A 114 2.15 16.77 0.46
CA ALA A 114 1.30 17.94 0.62
C ALA A 114 -0.14 17.68 0.15
N LEU A 115 -0.31 17.02 -0.99
CA LEU A 115 -1.62 16.64 -1.53
C LEU A 115 -2.38 15.69 -0.59
N ILE A 116 -1.69 14.70 -0.02
CA ILE A 116 -2.26 13.81 1.01
C ILE A 116 -2.76 14.63 2.19
N GLY A 117 -1.99 15.61 2.67
CA GLY A 117 -2.41 16.51 3.74
C GLY A 117 -3.71 17.27 3.40
N ILE A 118 -3.82 17.81 2.21
CA ILE A 118 -5.04 18.51 1.74
C ILE A 118 -6.24 17.55 1.71
N LEU A 119 -6.08 16.36 1.13
CA LEU A 119 -7.14 15.34 1.05
C LEU A 119 -7.55 14.83 2.44
N GLN A 120 -6.61 14.77 3.38
CA GLN A 120 -6.86 14.44 4.78
C GLN A 120 -7.70 15.53 5.47
N HIS A 121 -7.34 16.79 5.28
CA HIS A 121 -8.07 17.94 5.85
C HIS A 121 -9.52 17.99 5.36
N TRP A 122 -9.75 17.74 4.08
CA TRP A 122 -11.09 17.70 3.49
C TRP A 122 -11.86 16.41 3.79
N ARG A 123 -11.29 15.53 4.62
CA ARG A 123 -11.90 14.23 5.01
C ARG A 123 -12.14 13.25 3.86
N ILE A 124 -11.62 13.51 2.69
CA ILE A 124 -11.74 12.61 1.54
C ILE A 124 -11.06 11.28 1.84
N LEU A 125 -9.81 11.33 2.32
CA LEU A 125 -9.04 10.12 2.68
C LEU A 125 -9.67 9.31 3.83
N PRO A 126 -10.09 9.90 4.95
CA PRO A 126 -10.75 9.15 6.02
C PRO A 126 -12.04 8.42 5.57
N ILE A 127 -12.83 9.05 4.69
CA ILE A 127 -14.02 8.42 4.12
C ILE A 127 -13.63 7.24 3.25
N PHE A 128 -12.65 7.42 2.36
CA PHE A 128 -12.15 6.38 1.46
C PHE A 128 -11.59 5.18 2.25
N ILE A 129 -10.74 5.43 3.25
CA ILE A 129 -10.17 4.40 4.13
C ILE A 129 -11.28 3.63 4.84
N ARG A 130 -12.31 4.32 5.35
CA ARG A 130 -13.44 3.69 6.02
C ARG A 130 -14.24 2.77 5.10
N VAL A 131 -14.54 3.22 3.89
CA VAL A 131 -15.31 2.45 2.91
C VAL A 131 -14.53 1.20 2.49
N ILE A 132 -13.31 1.38 2.01
CA ILE A 132 -12.47 0.27 1.54
C ILE A 132 -12.12 -0.68 2.68
N GLY A 133 -11.74 -0.16 3.85
CA GLY A 133 -11.43 -0.99 5.04
C GLY A 133 -12.62 -1.81 5.52
N THR A 134 -13.85 -1.27 5.44
CA THR A 134 -15.06 -2.01 5.78
C THR A 134 -15.34 -3.14 4.79
N LEU A 135 -15.17 -2.89 3.49
CA LEU A 135 -15.30 -3.93 2.47
C LEU A 135 -14.25 -5.03 2.67
N LEU A 136 -13.01 -4.61 2.91
CA LEU A 136 -11.89 -5.52 3.10
C LEU A 136 -12.04 -6.39 4.35
N SER A 137 -12.56 -5.84 5.46
CA SER A 137 -12.77 -6.60 6.69
C SER A 137 -13.77 -7.76 6.56
N LYS A 138 -14.70 -7.67 5.59
CA LYS A 138 -15.64 -8.75 5.29
C LYS A 138 -14.99 -9.91 4.52
N VAL A 139 -13.90 -9.63 3.82
CA VAL A 139 -13.24 -10.56 2.91
C VAL A 139 -12.03 -11.23 3.56
N ASN A 140 -11.21 -10.47 4.29
CA ASN A 140 -9.95 -10.96 4.84
C ASN A 140 -10.08 -11.74 6.15
N GLY A 141 -11.26 -11.73 6.77
CA GLY A 141 -11.48 -12.41 8.06
C GLY A 141 -10.71 -11.80 9.24
N MET A 142 -10.11 -10.62 9.07
CA MET A 142 -9.49 -9.81 10.12
C MET A 142 -10.49 -8.82 10.70
N GLY A 143 -10.14 -8.17 11.81
CA GLY A 143 -10.97 -7.11 12.38
C GLY A 143 -11.04 -5.86 11.49
N LYS A 144 -12.01 -4.99 11.76
CA LYS A 144 -12.15 -3.71 11.03
C LYS A 144 -10.92 -2.82 11.22
N LEU A 145 -10.36 -2.79 12.44
CA LEU A 145 -9.16 -1.99 12.74
C LEU A 145 -7.97 -2.39 11.89
N GLU A 146 -7.69 -3.68 11.80
CA GLU A 146 -6.58 -4.23 11.02
C GLU A 146 -6.76 -3.94 9.52
N SER A 147 -8.00 -4.02 9.05
CA SER A 147 -8.35 -3.69 7.66
C SER A 147 -8.23 -2.21 7.36
N PHE A 148 -8.68 -1.34 8.27
CA PHE A 148 -8.51 0.11 8.16
C PHE A 148 -7.02 0.48 8.19
N ASN A 149 -6.25 -0.12 9.10
CA ASN A 149 -4.82 0.09 9.20
C ASN A 149 -4.08 -0.27 7.90
N ALA A 150 -4.43 -1.38 7.26
CA ALA A 150 -3.82 -1.79 6.00
C ALA A 150 -4.11 -0.79 4.86
N VAL A 151 -5.34 -0.31 4.73
CA VAL A 151 -5.71 0.69 3.72
C VAL A 151 -5.10 2.05 4.04
N SER A 152 -5.12 2.45 5.31
CA SER A 152 -4.57 3.72 5.77
C SER A 152 -3.05 3.77 5.56
N SER A 153 -2.32 2.71 5.88
CA SER A 153 -0.87 2.65 5.71
C SER A 153 -0.42 2.68 4.25
N LEU A 154 -1.24 2.15 3.34
CA LEU A 154 -1.01 2.23 1.91
C LEU A 154 -1.10 3.67 1.38
N ILE A 155 -1.92 4.50 2.00
CA ILE A 155 -2.13 5.89 1.58
C ILE A 155 -1.17 6.83 2.31
N LEU A 156 -1.22 6.82 3.64
CA LEU A 156 -0.50 7.77 4.50
C LEU A 156 0.97 7.39 4.69
N GLY A 157 1.27 6.10 4.66
CA GLY A 157 2.55 5.59 5.11
C GLY A 157 2.52 5.18 6.59
N GLN A 158 3.55 4.48 7.01
CA GLN A 158 3.56 3.84 8.33
C GLN A 158 3.56 4.84 9.49
N SER A 159 4.31 5.94 9.38
CA SER A 159 4.48 6.89 10.49
C SER A 159 3.19 7.65 10.80
N GLU A 160 2.58 8.25 9.78
CA GLU A 160 1.31 8.98 9.93
C GLU A 160 0.17 8.04 10.30
N ASN A 161 0.20 6.82 9.78
CA ASN A 161 -0.77 5.79 10.11
C ASN A 161 -0.76 5.45 11.61
N PHE A 162 0.42 5.28 12.22
CA PHE A 162 0.50 5.04 13.67
C PHE A 162 0.07 6.25 14.51
N ILE A 163 0.30 7.47 14.05
CA ILE A 163 -0.21 8.68 14.70
C ILE A 163 -1.74 8.66 14.70
N ALA A 164 -2.37 8.26 13.60
CA ALA A 164 -3.83 8.16 13.48
C ALA A 164 -4.47 7.18 14.48
N TYR A 165 -3.74 6.17 14.91
CA TYR A 165 -4.22 5.15 15.85
C TYR A 165 -3.66 5.32 17.26
N LYS A 166 -2.90 6.39 17.55
CA LYS A 166 -2.20 6.60 18.82
C LYS A 166 -3.11 6.40 20.04
N GLY A 167 -4.34 6.92 19.99
CA GLY A 167 -5.29 6.85 21.09
C GLY A 167 -5.80 5.44 21.41
N VAL A 168 -5.70 4.51 20.47
CA VAL A 168 -6.16 3.12 20.67
C VAL A 168 -5.02 2.10 20.80
N LEU A 169 -3.77 2.49 20.50
CA LEU A 169 -2.63 1.56 20.51
C LEU A 169 -2.38 0.97 21.91
N GLY A 170 -2.59 1.75 22.96
CA GLY A 170 -2.38 1.32 24.36
C GLY A 170 -3.35 0.24 24.83
N ASP A 171 -4.53 0.18 24.24
CA ASP A 171 -5.60 -0.75 24.61
C ASP A 171 -5.56 -2.06 23.81
N LEU A 172 -4.65 -2.14 22.82
CA LEU A 172 -4.54 -3.29 21.94
C LEU A 172 -3.72 -4.41 22.58
N SER A 173 -4.17 -5.65 22.38
CA SER A 173 -3.33 -6.80 22.70
C SER A 173 -2.07 -6.84 21.82
N SER A 174 -0.97 -7.38 22.37
CA SER A 174 0.30 -7.50 21.62
C SER A 174 0.15 -8.19 20.27
N ARG A 175 -0.79 -9.13 20.16
CA ARG A 175 -1.08 -9.82 18.89
C ARG A 175 -1.71 -8.89 17.85
N ARG A 176 -2.66 -8.04 18.26
CA ARG A 176 -3.28 -7.07 17.35
C ARG A 176 -2.29 -5.98 16.96
N LEU A 177 -1.48 -5.52 17.92
CA LEU A 177 -0.42 -4.55 17.66
C LEU A 177 0.59 -5.11 16.65
N PHE A 178 0.99 -6.39 16.78
CA PHE A 178 1.85 -7.07 15.81
C PHE A 178 1.23 -7.08 14.40
N THR A 179 -0.06 -7.44 14.28
CA THR A 179 -0.76 -7.43 12.98
C THR A 179 -0.78 -6.04 12.38
N MET A 180 -1.08 -5.01 13.18
CA MET A 180 -1.08 -3.62 12.70
C MET A 180 0.33 -3.16 12.28
N ALA A 181 1.35 -3.47 13.06
CA ALA A 181 2.72 -3.13 12.71
C ALA A 181 3.16 -3.82 11.41
N ALA A 182 2.91 -5.13 11.28
CA ALA A 182 3.28 -5.89 10.10
C ALA A 182 2.52 -5.43 8.84
N THR A 183 1.23 -5.12 8.92
CA THR A 183 0.48 -4.57 7.79
C THR A 183 0.97 -3.18 7.39
N ALA A 184 1.30 -2.31 8.35
CA ALA A 184 1.81 -0.98 8.06
C ALA A 184 3.22 -1.00 7.44
N MET A 185 4.07 -1.93 7.88
CA MET A 185 5.46 -2.06 7.38
C MET A 185 5.55 -2.78 6.04
N SER A 186 4.56 -3.57 5.67
CA SER A 186 4.55 -4.30 4.40
C SER A 186 4.04 -3.48 3.21
N THR A 187 3.45 -2.32 3.46
CA THR A 187 2.91 -1.44 2.43
C THR A 187 3.85 -0.28 2.13
N VAL A 188 3.70 0.29 0.95
CA VAL A 188 4.43 1.49 0.50
C VAL A 188 3.46 2.65 0.45
N SER A 189 3.86 3.80 0.99
CA SER A 189 3.01 5.01 0.99
C SER A 189 2.78 5.55 -0.42
N LEU A 190 1.64 6.17 -0.62
CA LEU A 190 1.24 6.75 -1.90
C LEU A 190 2.24 7.83 -2.39
N SER A 191 2.91 8.53 -1.46
CA SER A 191 3.95 9.51 -1.81
C SER A 191 5.16 8.88 -2.51
N ILE A 192 5.56 7.65 -2.13
CA ILE A 192 6.67 6.93 -2.74
C ILE A 192 6.24 6.22 -4.04
N VAL A 193 4.96 5.85 -4.15
CA VAL A 193 4.41 5.23 -5.37
C VAL A 193 4.65 6.11 -6.60
N GLY A 194 4.48 7.42 -6.47
CA GLY A 194 4.81 8.37 -7.54
C GLY A 194 6.27 8.23 -8.01
N ALA A 195 7.20 8.09 -7.07
CA ALA A 195 8.61 7.88 -7.41
C ALA A 195 8.84 6.54 -8.16
N TYR A 196 8.17 5.45 -7.75
CA TYR A 196 8.25 4.20 -8.48
C TYR A 196 7.70 4.30 -9.91
N MET A 197 6.63 5.06 -10.11
CA MET A 197 6.04 5.25 -11.44
C MET A 197 6.91 6.06 -12.40
N THR A 198 7.91 6.80 -11.91
CA THR A 198 8.91 7.44 -12.79
C THR A 198 9.97 6.47 -13.29
N MET A 199 10.15 5.33 -12.60
CA MET A 199 11.21 4.35 -12.87
C MET A 199 10.68 3.05 -13.49
N LEU A 200 9.42 2.71 -13.23
CA LEU A 200 8.78 1.46 -13.62
C LEU A 200 7.46 1.75 -14.36
N ASP A 201 7.03 0.79 -15.17
CA ASP A 201 5.71 0.87 -15.81
C ASP A 201 4.61 0.95 -14.73
N ALA A 202 3.88 2.04 -14.74
CA ALA A 202 2.87 2.38 -13.73
C ALA A 202 1.80 1.29 -13.54
N LYS A 203 1.50 0.50 -14.58
CA LYS A 203 0.52 -0.60 -14.48
C LYS A 203 0.98 -1.69 -13.50
N TYR A 204 2.26 -2.03 -13.51
CA TYR A 204 2.81 -3.04 -12.59
C TYR A 204 2.91 -2.48 -11.17
N VAL A 205 3.21 -1.19 -11.01
CA VAL A 205 3.27 -0.53 -9.71
C VAL A 205 1.89 -0.53 -9.05
N VAL A 206 0.83 -0.15 -9.77
CA VAL A 206 -0.55 -0.15 -9.26
C VAL A 206 -1.02 -1.56 -8.90
N ALA A 207 -0.78 -2.54 -9.79
CA ALA A 207 -1.14 -3.93 -9.53
C ALA A 207 -0.39 -4.47 -8.30
N ALA A 208 0.92 -4.24 -8.20
CA ALA A 208 1.74 -4.69 -7.09
C ALA A 208 1.29 -4.12 -5.75
N LEU A 209 0.91 -2.85 -5.69
CA LEU A 209 0.38 -2.22 -4.48
C LEU A 209 -0.82 -2.96 -3.89
N ILE A 210 -1.78 -3.28 -4.74
CA ILE A 210 -3.02 -3.93 -4.31
C ILE A 210 -2.74 -5.39 -3.94
N LEU A 211 -2.00 -6.11 -4.79
CA LEU A 211 -1.69 -7.52 -4.56
C LEU A 211 -0.84 -7.72 -3.30
N ASN A 212 0.15 -6.85 -3.05
CA ASN A 212 0.99 -6.92 -1.86
C ASN A 212 0.18 -6.85 -0.54
N MET A 213 -0.89 -6.06 -0.51
CA MET A 213 -1.78 -6.00 0.65
C MET A 213 -2.46 -7.36 0.90
N PHE A 214 -2.90 -8.06 -0.15
CA PHE A 214 -3.51 -9.39 -0.02
C PHE A 214 -2.48 -10.44 0.38
N SER A 215 -1.29 -10.45 -0.22
CA SER A 215 -0.17 -11.31 0.18
C SER A 215 0.14 -11.15 1.68
N THR A 216 0.15 -9.92 2.17
CA THR A 216 0.36 -9.62 3.59
C THR A 216 -0.73 -10.25 4.47
N PHE A 217 -1.99 -10.15 4.08
CA PHE A 217 -3.09 -10.79 4.82
C PHE A 217 -2.97 -12.30 4.84
N ILE A 218 -2.55 -12.93 3.74
CA ILE A 218 -2.32 -14.37 3.67
C ILE A 218 -1.25 -14.78 4.68
N VAL A 219 -0.09 -14.13 4.64
CA VAL A 219 1.03 -14.43 5.54
C VAL A 219 0.65 -14.20 7.00
N LEU A 220 0.01 -13.07 7.32
CA LEU A 220 -0.43 -12.76 8.68
C LEU A 220 -1.52 -13.70 9.19
N SER A 221 -2.40 -14.20 8.33
CA SER A 221 -3.40 -15.20 8.71
C SER A 221 -2.78 -16.53 9.13
N VAL A 222 -1.53 -16.80 8.71
CA VAL A 222 -0.75 -17.98 9.13
C VAL A 222 0.10 -17.67 10.36
N ILE A 223 0.85 -16.54 10.35
CA ILE A 223 1.77 -16.20 11.44
C ILE A 223 1.02 -15.86 12.73
N ASN A 224 -0.02 -15.03 12.62
CA ASN A 224 -0.79 -14.52 13.75
C ASN A 224 -2.29 -14.73 13.55
N PRO A 225 -2.78 -15.97 13.61
CA PRO A 225 -4.19 -16.27 13.43
C PRO A 225 -5.01 -15.69 14.59
N THR A 226 -5.60 -14.52 14.36
CA THR A 226 -6.48 -13.85 15.32
C THR A 226 -7.94 -14.13 14.99
N ARG A 227 -8.76 -14.37 16.01
CA ARG A 227 -10.22 -14.31 15.84
C ARG A 227 -10.62 -12.84 15.94
N PRO A 228 -11.53 -12.34 15.08
CA PRO A 228 -12.14 -11.05 15.30
C PRO A 228 -12.78 -11.10 16.70
N GLY A 229 -12.13 -10.47 17.67
CA GLY A 229 -12.68 -10.28 18.99
C GLY A 229 -13.82 -9.28 18.94
N SER A 230 -14.55 -9.09 20.04
CA SER A 230 -15.58 -8.06 20.18
C SER A 230 -15.06 -6.76 19.61
N GLU A 231 -15.66 -6.34 18.49
CA GLU A 231 -15.30 -5.11 17.80
C GLU A 231 -15.58 -3.94 18.76
N GLN A 232 -14.55 -3.44 19.43
CA GLN A 232 -14.64 -2.12 20.00
C GLN A 232 -14.84 -1.14 18.85
N GLU A 233 -15.88 -0.33 18.93
CA GLU A 233 -16.06 0.78 17.99
C GLU A 233 -14.83 1.67 18.06
N ILE A 234 -14.02 1.60 17.01
CA ILE A 234 -12.78 2.36 16.95
C ILE A 234 -13.14 3.76 16.51
N LYS A 235 -13.10 4.68 17.44
CA LYS A 235 -13.02 6.09 17.12
C LYS A 235 -11.59 6.35 16.65
N LEU A 236 -11.39 6.39 15.33
CA LEU A 236 -10.17 6.95 14.77
C LEU A 236 -10.05 8.38 15.29
N GLU A 237 -8.96 8.67 16.00
CA GLU A 237 -8.65 10.04 16.36
C GLU A 237 -8.54 10.85 15.06
N LYS A 238 -9.17 12.00 15.06
CA LYS A 238 -9.08 12.90 13.92
C LYS A 238 -7.69 13.50 13.95
N LEU A 239 -6.85 13.07 13.03
CA LEU A 239 -5.56 13.71 12.79
C LEU A 239 -5.79 15.22 12.57
N HIS A 240 -5.08 16.04 13.32
CA HIS A 240 -5.06 17.50 13.14
C HIS A 240 -6.37 18.25 13.44
N GLU A 241 -7.23 17.76 14.35
CA GLU A 241 -8.51 18.42 14.67
C GLU A 241 -8.36 19.84 15.22
N SER A 242 -7.21 20.16 15.82
CA SER A 242 -6.91 21.49 16.44
C SER A 242 -5.99 22.36 15.61
N GLN A 243 -5.50 21.90 14.46
CA GLN A 243 -4.53 22.63 13.64
C GLN A 243 -5.20 23.46 12.53
N SER A 244 -4.59 24.59 12.21
CA SER A 244 -4.96 25.37 11.04
C SER A 244 -4.59 24.63 9.75
N PHE A 245 -5.26 24.93 8.63
CA PHE A 245 -4.95 24.36 7.33
C PHE A 245 -3.47 24.51 6.94
N PHE A 246 -2.90 25.68 7.12
CA PHE A 246 -1.51 25.96 6.74
C PHE A 246 -0.49 25.27 7.67
N GLU A 247 -0.80 25.14 8.95
CA GLU A 247 0.03 24.41 9.90
C GLU A 247 0.09 22.92 9.54
N MET A 248 -1.05 22.30 9.31
CA MET A 248 -1.16 20.92 8.85
C MET A 248 -0.43 20.72 7.52
N LEU A 249 -0.64 21.61 6.54
CA LEU A 249 0.03 21.54 5.24
C LEU A 249 1.55 21.63 5.38
N GLY A 250 2.05 22.50 6.24
CA GLY A 250 3.47 22.63 6.55
C GLY A 250 4.06 21.33 7.12
N GLU A 251 3.34 20.67 8.04
CA GLU A 251 3.76 19.38 8.60
C GLU A 251 3.87 18.30 7.52
N TYR A 252 2.89 18.18 6.61
CA TYR A 252 2.95 17.21 5.52
C TYR A 252 4.07 17.49 4.52
N ILE A 253 4.35 18.76 4.20
CA ILE A 253 5.49 19.16 3.37
C ILE A 253 6.81 18.75 4.03
N LEU A 254 6.98 19.04 5.33
CA LEU A 254 8.18 18.69 6.08
C LEU A 254 8.34 17.17 6.20
N ALA A 255 7.26 16.44 6.42
CA ALA A 255 7.27 14.96 6.46
C ALA A 255 7.71 14.39 5.10
N GLY A 256 7.16 14.88 4.00
CA GLY A 256 7.56 14.49 2.64
C GLY A 256 9.02 14.79 2.35
N PHE A 257 9.50 15.96 2.74
CA PHE A 257 10.90 16.33 2.59
C PHE A 257 11.83 15.43 3.43
N LYS A 258 11.45 15.14 4.66
CA LYS A 258 12.19 14.20 5.53
C LYS A 258 12.29 12.80 4.91
N VAL A 259 11.20 12.28 4.36
CA VAL A 259 11.20 10.98 3.66
C VAL A 259 12.12 11.04 2.46
N ALA A 260 12.05 12.08 1.63
CA ALA A 260 12.93 12.26 0.49
C ALA A 260 14.42 12.28 0.88
N MET A 261 14.76 12.99 1.96
CA MET A 261 16.14 13.04 2.47
C MET A 261 16.62 11.72 3.05
N ILE A 262 15.75 10.94 3.70
CA ILE A 262 16.09 9.59 4.20
C ILE A 262 16.38 8.64 3.03
N ILE A 263 15.61 8.74 1.93
CA ILE A 263 15.85 7.92 0.74
C ILE A 263 17.17 8.29 0.05
N LEU A 264 17.58 9.56 0.14
CA LEU A 264 18.81 10.05 -0.47
C LEU A 264 20.06 9.60 0.32
N ALA A 265 19.95 9.42 1.63
CA ALA A 265 21.05 9.01 2.52
C ALA A 265 21.35 7.52 2.46
#